data_0d61339b9933108f4178506a53e6ce69
#
_entry.id   0d61339b9933108f4178506a53e6ce69
#
_cell.length_a   1.000
_cell.length_b   1.000
_cell.length_c   1.000
_cell.angle_alpha   90.00
_cell.angle_beta   90.00
_cell.angle_gamma   90.00
#
_symmetry.space_group_name_H-M   'P 1'
#
loop_
_entity.id
_entity.type
_entity.pdbx_description
1 polymer ?
#
loop_
_entity_poly.entity_id
_entity_poly.type
_entity_poly.pdbx_seq_one_letter_code
_entity_poly.pdbx_strand_id
1 'polypeptide(L)'
;MNKRLELHDILCEIINITEPDGDRHVYFQPPESIKMKYPAIRYSLSDIGNRFANDSVYNQSNSYELIVIDKNPDSEIVDKISKLTFCSFDRFYIADNLNHFVFTIYY
;
A
#
# COMPACT_ATOMS: atom_id res chain seq x y z
N MET A 1 -14.63 -2.87 13.47
CA MET A 1 -13.16 -2.97 13.32
C MET A 1 -12.71 -2.15 12.14
N ASN A 2 -11.59 -1.46 12.26
CA ASN A 2 -11.08 -0.63 11.18
C ASN A 2 -10.22 -1.47 10.22
N LYS A 3 -10.74 -1.73 9.03
CA LYS A 3 -10.04 -2.54 8.04
C LYS A 3 -8.72 -1.92 7.59
N ARG A 4 -8.60 -0.60 7.61
CA ARG A 4 -7.34 0.06 7.26
C ARG A 4 -6.22 -0.34 8.21
N LEU A 5 -6.50 -0.48 9.49
CA LEU A 5 -5.49 -0.91 10.47
C LEU A 5 -5.05 -2.34 10.20
N GLU A 6 -5.98 -3.21 9.79
CA GLU A 6 -5.64 -4.58 9.39
C GLU A 6 -4.73 -4.57 8.17
N LEU A 7 -5.04 -3.74 7.19
CA LEU A 7 -4.21 -3.59 6.00
C LEU A 7 -2.83 -3.07 6.37
N HIS A 8 -2.77 -2.09 7.26
CA HIS A 8 -1.50 -1.52 7.73
C HIS A 8 -0.61 -2.60 8.35
N ASP A 9 -1.20 -3.48 9.17
CA ASP A 9 -0.46 -4.58 9.78
C ASP A 9 0.08 -5.56 8.74
N ILE A 10 -0.70 -5.85 7.71
CA ILE A 10 -0.26 -6.72 6.62
C ILE A 10 0.96 -6.09 5.91
N LEU A 11 0.90 -4.80 5.64
CA LEU A 11 2.00 -4.09 4.98
C LEU A 11 3.25 -4.06 5.85
N CYS A 12 3.08 -3.87 7.15
CA CYS A 12 4.21 -3.91 8.09
C CYS A 12 4.86 -5.29 8.13
N GLU A 13 4.08 -6.35 8.14
CA GLU A 13 4.62 -7.70 8.10
C GLU A 13 5.43 -7.98 6.84
N ILE A 14 4.94 -7.49 5.71
CA ILE A 14 5.63 -7.68 4.43
C ILE A 14 6.98 -6.96 4.43
N ILE A 15 7.02 -5.71 4.85
CA ILE A 15 8.26 -4.94 4.82
C ILE A 15 9.25 -5.41 5.86
N ASN A 16 8.78 -5.94 6.99
CA ASN A 16 9.64 -6.46 8.06
C ASN A 16 10.46 -7.68 7.65
N ILE A 17 10.05 -8.37 6.59
CA ILE A 17 10.83 -9.51 6.07
C ILE A 17 12.19 -9.04 5.56
N THR A 18 12.25 -7.86 4.97
CA THR A 18 13.48 -7.31 4.41
C THR A 18 14.12 -6.25 5.31
N GLU A 19 13.34 -5.58 6.16
CA GLU A 19 13.82 -4.50 7.02
C GLU A 19 13.43 -4.77 8.47
N PRO A 20 14.40 -4.89 9.40
CA PRO A 20 14.09 -5.20 10.81
C PRO A 20 13.19 -4.18 11.51
N ASP A 21 13.25 -2.91 11.10
CA ASP A 21 12.40 -1.85 11.66
C ASP A 21 11.36 -1.36 10.65
N GLY A 22 10.86 -2.28 9.82
CA GLY A 22 9.97 -1.97 8.70
C GLY A 22 8.69 -1.25 9.08
N ASP A 23 8.19 -1.43 10.31
CA ASP A 23 7.00 -0.71 10.78
C ASP A 23 7.15 0.80 10.64
N ARG A 24 8.37 1.30 10.71
CA ARG A 24 8.66 2.73 10.56
C ARG A 24 8.77 3.16 9.10
N HIS A 25 8.64 2.21 8.19
CA HIS A 25 8.75 2.44 6.75
C HIS A 25 7.40 2.35 6.03
N VAL A 26 6.30 2.22 6.79
CA VAL A 26 4.94 2.19 6.25
C VAL A 26 4.22 3.48 6.64
N TYR A 27 3.77 4.23 5.65
CA TYR A 27 3.18 5.56 5.84
C TYR A 27 1.78 5.61 5.26
N PHE A 28 0.81 6.02 6.08
CA PHE A 28 -0.56 6.26 5.62
C PHE A 28 -0.80 7.76 5.51
N GLN A 29 -1.02 8.23 4.28
CA GLN A 29 -1.30 9.64 3.98
C GLN A 29 -0.38 10.61 4.72
N PRO A 30 0.95 10.44 4.60
CA PRO A 30 1.87 11.29 5.33
C PRO A 30 1.86 12.72 4.79
N PRO A 31 2.18 13.72 5.62
CA PRO A 31 2.33 15.08 5.13
C PRO A 31 3.54 15.19 4.20
N GLU A 32 3.52 16.19 3.30
CA GLU A 32 4.60 16.37 2.33
C GLU A 32 5.96 16.59 2.97
N SER A 33 5.97 17.16 4.18
CA SER A 33 7.21 17.49 4.89
C SER A 33 7.89 16.29 5.54
N ILE A 34 7.24 15.11 5.55
CA ILE A 34 7.83 13.95 6.21
C ILE A 34 9.03 13.43 5.41
N LYS A 35 10.07 13.03 6.13
CA LYS A 35 11.23 12.36 5.54
C LYS A 35 11.02 10.86 5.68
N MET A 36 10.79 10.20 4.56
CA MET A 36 10.59 8.75 4.56
C MET A 36 11.93 8.02 4.55
N LYS A 37 11.93 6.86 5.22
CA LYS A 37 13.06 5.93 5.18
C LYS A 37 12.78 4.89 4.11
N TYR A 38 13.76 4.60 3.28
CA TYR A 38 13.59 3.67 2.17
C TYR A 38 14.32 2.35 2.45
N PRO A 39 13.76 1.23 1.99
CA PRO A 39 12.51 1.07 1.23
C PRO A 39 11.30 1.51 2.05
N ALA A 40 10.28 2.01 1.38
CA ALA A 40 9.08 2.54 2.04
C ALA A 40 7.82 2.06 1.33
N ILE A 41 6.73 1.94 2.10
CA ILE A 41 5.39 1.73 1.56
C ILE A 41 4.57 2.94 1.97
N ARG A 42 4.04 3.65 0.98
CA ARG A 42 3.15 4.79 1.20
C ARG A 42 1.80 4.43 0.60
N TYR A 43 0.73 4.66 1.34
CA TYR A 43 -0.60 4.39 0.82
C TYR A 43 -1.59 5.44 1.26
N SER A 44 -2.64 5.62 0.44
CA SER A 44 -3.69 6.58 0.71
C SER A 44 -5.02 6.05 0.21
N LEU A 45 -6.11 6.53 0.82
CA LEU A 45 -7.45 6.16 0.39
C LEU A 45 -7.71 6.74 -0.99
N SER A 46 -8.12 5.89 -1.92
CA SER A 46 -8.41 6.28 -3.30
C SER A 46 -9.91 6.41 -3.53
N ASP A 47 -10.69 5.45 -3.03
CA ASP A 47 -12.12 5.45 -3.23
C ASP A 47 -12.82 4.62 -2.17
N ILE A 48 -14.08 4.95 -1.91
CA ILE A 48 -14.95 4.17 -1.04
C ILE A 48 -16.08 3.62 -1.92
N GLY A 49 -16.06 2.30 -2.13
CA GLY A 49 -17.05 1.64 -2.95
C GLY A 49 -18.14 1.01 -2.09
N ASN A 50 -19.40 1.26 -2.46
CA ASN A 50 -20.54 0.67 -1.80
C ASN A 50 -21.34 -0.17 -2.80
N ARG A 51 -21.79 -1.34 -2.35
CA ARG A 51 -22.73 -2.15 -3.10
C ARG A 51 -24.06 -2.16 -2.37
N PHE A 52 -25.15 -2.06 -3.13
CA PHE A 52 -26.49 -2.00 -2.59
C PHE A 52 -27.31 -3.20 -3.05
N ALA A 53 -28.11 -3.73 -2.14
CA ALA A 53 -29.09 -4.76 -2.44
C ALA A 53 -30.35 -4.41 -1.67
N ASN A 54 -31.50 -4.35 -2.38
CA ASN A 54 -32.80 -4.00 -1.77
C ASN A 54 -32.73 -2.68 -1.00
N ASP A 55 -32.10 -1.67 -1.59
CA ASP A 55 -31.95 -0.32 -1.04
C ASP A 55 -31.14 -0.26 0.25
N SER A 56 -30.38 -1.29 0.57
CA SER A 56 -29.48 -1.25 1.71
C SER A 56 -28.05 -1.57 1.31
N VAL A 57 -27.09 -1.00 2.05
CA VAL A 57 -25.68 -1.31 1.86
C VAL A 57 -25.39 -2.66 2.47
N TYR A 58 -25.06 -3.65 1.64
CA TYR A 58 -24.72 -4.97 2.16
C TYR A 58 -23.25 -5.33 1.97
N ASN A 59 -22.53 -4.58 1.17
CA ASN A 59 -21.10 -4.81 0.95
C ASN A 59 -20.41 -3.48 0.70
N GLN A 60 -19.31 -3.24 1.42
CA GLN A 60 -18.51 -2.04 1.25
C GLN A 60 -17.04 -2.43 1.16
N SER A 61 -16.34 -1.91 0.18
CA SER A 61 -14.90 -2.09 0.07
C SER A 61 -14.26 -0.75 -0.29
N ASN A 62 -13.11 -0.49 0.29
CA ASN A 62 -12.33 0.71 -0.01
C ASN A 62 -11.22 0.35 -0.97
N SER A 63 -10.83 1.30 -1.82
CA SER A 63 -9.64 1.15 -2.61
C SER A 63 -8.57 2.11 -2.14
N TYR A 64 -7.35 1.63 -2.15
CA TYR A 64 -6.17 2.40 -1.74
C TYR A 64 -5.17 2.42 -2.86
N GLU A 65 -4.55 3.57 -3.06
CA GLU A 65 -3.36 3.65 -3.90
C GLU A 65 -2.16 3.38 -3.00
N LEU A 66 -1.37 2.39 -3.38
CA LEU A 66 -0.19 1.98 -2.62
C LEU A 66 1.03 2.14 -3.49
N ILE A 67 2.06 2.80 -2.95
CA ILE A 67 3.32 3.01 -3.66
C ILE A 67 4.44 2.40 -2.86
N VAL A 68 5.15 1.45 -3.47
CA VAL A 68 6.39 0.92 -2.90
C VAL A 68 7.54 1.72 -3.49
N ILE A 69 8.35 2.32 -2.62
CA ILE A 69 9.48 3.15 -3.02
C ILE A 69 10.76 2.46 -2.56
N ASP A 70 11.61 2.08 -3.51
CA ASP A 70 12.81 1.31 -3.22
C ASP A 70 13.94 1.74 -4.16
N LYS A 71 15.15 1.72 -3.64
CA LYS A 71 16.36 1.93 -4.46
C LYS A 71 16.65 0.72 -5.34
N ASN A 72 16.21 -0.46 -4.91
CA ASN A 72 16.41 -1.71 -5.62
C ASN A 72 15.31 -1.91 -6.65
N PRO A 73 15.63 -1.99 -7.96
CA PRO A 73 14.61 -2.24 -8.98
C PRO A 73 14.00 -3.64 -8.90
N ASP A 74 14.64 -4.57 -8.22
CA ASP A 74 14.17 -5.94 -8.03
C ASP A 74 13.68 -6.15 -6.59
N SER A 75 12.86 -5.24 -6.10
CA SER A 75 12.41 -5.23 -4.72
C SER A 75 11.63 -6.49 -4.34
N GLU A 76 12.03 -7.15 -3.26
CA GLU A 76 11.29 -8.30 -2.72
C GLU A 76 9.94 -7.87 -2.15
N ILE A 77 9.84 -6.62 -1.68
CA ILE A 77 8.58 -6.07 -1.17
C ILE A 77 7.54 -6.04 -2.29
N VAL A 78 7.94 -5.61 -3.48
CA VAL A 78 7.06 -5.58 -4.66
C VAL A 78 6.57 -6.97 -5.00
N ASP A 79 7.46 -7.95 -4.98
CA ASP A 79 7.11 -9.34 -5.28
C ASP A 79 6.04 -9.86 -4.32
N LYS A 80 6.18 -9.57 -3.04
CA LYS A 80 5.22 -10.03 -2.03
C LYS A 80 3.88 -9.30 -2.13
N ILE A 81 3.90 -8.00 -2.38
CA ILE A 81 2.67 -7.20 -2.53
C ILE A 81 1.91 -7.65 -3.76
N SER A 82 2.60 -7.93 -4.86
CA SER A 82 1.95 -8.36 -6.10
C SER A 82 1.21 -9.68 -5.97
N LYS A 83 1.52 -10.47 -4.95
CA LYS A 83 0.88 -11.77 -4.70
C LYS A 83 -0.38 -11.66 -3.85
N LEU A 84 -0.70 -10.48 -3.33
CA LEU A 84 -1.94 -10.27 -2.58
C LEU A 84 -3.13 -10.37 -3.53
N THR A 85 -4.17 -11.15 -3.14
CA THR A 85 -5.30 -11.45 -4.02
C THR A 85 -6.15 -10.22 -4.37
N PHE A 86 -6.13 -9.22 -3.50
CA PHE A 86 -6.93 -7.99 -3.66
C PHE A 86 -6.09 -6.83 -4.17
N CYS A 87 -4.96 -7.13 -4.80
CA CYS A 87 -4.00 -6.12 -5.24
C CYS A 87 -3.80 -6.24 -6.75
N SER A 88 -3.73 -5.09 -7.43
CA SER A 88 -3.40 -5.05 -8.85
C SER A 88 -2.32 -4.00 -9.10
N PHE A 89 -1.39 -4.33 -9.99
CA PHE A 89 -0.33 -3.40 -10.38
C PHE A 89 -0.91 -2.32 -11.30
N ASP A 90 -0.57 -1.06 -11.03
CA ASP A 90 -1.02 0.07 -11.84
C ASP A 90 0.09 0.56 -12.76
N ARG A 91 1.18 1.08 -12.20
CA ARG A 91 2.26 1.66 -13.00
C ARG A 91 3.58 1.70 -12.23
N PHE A 92 4.64 1.97 -12.97
CA PHE A 92 5.99 2.13 -12.44
C PHE A 92 6.58 3.44 -12.97
N TYR A 93 7.32 4.13 -12.11
CA TYR A 93 8.08 5.31 -12.55
C TYR A 93 9.31 5.50 -11.63
N ILE A 94 10.24 6.33 -12.09
CA ILE A 94 11.44 6.68 -11.32
C ILE A 94 11.38 8.17 -11.01
N ALA A 95 11.57 8.51 -9.75
CA ALA A 95 11.63 9.89 -9.28
C ALA A 95 12.66 9.99 -8.17
N ASP A 96 13.47 11.05 -8.17
CA ASP A 96 14.52 11.28 -7.17
C ASP A 96 15.48 10.09 -7.00
N ASN A 97 15.77 9.41 -8.12
CA ASN A 97 16.63 8.22 -8.16
C ASN A 97 16.06 7.03 -7.40
N LEU A 98 14.76 7.03 -7.16
CA LEU A 98 14.06 5.95 -6.48
C LEU A 98 13.02 5.32 -7.41
N ASN A 99 12.89 4.00 -7.31
CA ASN A 99 11.91 3.25 -8.08
C ASN A 99 10.56 3.29 -7.35
N HIS A 100 9.51 3.69 -8.06
CA HIS A 100 8.15 3.78 -7.52
C HIS A 100 7.28 2.75 -8.23
N PHE A 101 6.71 1.84 -7.44
CA PHE A 101 5.80 0.80 -7.94
C PHE A 101 4.42 1.09 -7.39
N VAL A 102 3.47 1.41 -8.26
CA VAL A 102 2.13 1.83 -7.85
C VAL A 102 1.15 0.69 -8.02
N PHE A 103 0.41 0.41 -6.97
CA PHE A 103 -0.61 -0.64 -6.92
C PHE A 103 -1.94 -0.08 -6.48
N THR A 104 -3.02 -0.74 -6.87
CA THR A 104 -4.35 -0.48 -6.33
C THR A 104 -4.73 -1.68 -5.46
N ILE A 105 -5.14 -1.40 -4.23
CA ILE A 105 -5.57 -2.43 -3.28
C ILE A 105 -7.01 -2.21 -2.90
N TYR A 106 -7.81 -3.27 -2.92
CA TYR A 106 -9.20 -3.28 -2.46
C TYR A 106 -9.26 -4.02 -1.12
N TYR A 107 -9.57 -3.29 -0.08
CA TYR A 107 -9.61 -3.85 1.28
C TYR A 107 -10.71 -3.16 2.14
#